data_3277040148fef628de4fb23b21f25052
#
_entry.id   3277040148fef628de4fb23b21f25052
#
_cell.length_a   1.000
_cell.length_b   1.000
_cell.length_c   1.000
_cell.angle_alpha   90.00
_cell.angle_beta   90.00
_cell.angle_gamma   90.00
#
_symmetry.space_group_name_H-M   'P 1'
#
loop_
_entity.id
_entity.type
_entity.pdbx_description
1 polymer ?
#
loop_
_entity_poly.entity_id
_entity_poly.type
_entity_poly.pdbx_seq_one_letter_code
_entity_poly.pdbx_strand_id
1 'polypeptide(L)'
;MKKVVLVVFGALTVLSCSSQRQVAAGTGKENNPIIKDNYMGDPAALVYKDKVYLYGGHDEAPNDLNFYKMNEWLVYSSADMVTWQEHPVPLKASDFAWAKGDAWAAQVIERNGKFYWYVCVEHATIPGKAVGVAVSDSPTGPFKDALGHALITNDMTTQTAIGWDDIDPTVFIDDNGQAYLYWGNSVCKYVKLKENMTELTGPIVPVTLPKFTEAPWIHKRGDWYYLSYAYEFPEKIAYAMSKSIEGPWEYTGILNELAGNSNTNHQSIIEFKGSWYFIYHNGAIQPHGGSFRRSVCVDRLYYNPDGSMKRVVMTTEGIQQ
;
A
#
# COMPACT_ATOMS: atom_id res chain seq x y z
N MET A 1 -75.03 8.37 25.98
CA MET A 1 -74.41 8.27 24.65
C MET A 1 -72.88 8.39 24.84
N LYS A 2 -72.21 7.27 24.87
CA LYS A 2 -70.70 7.23 24.99
C LYS A 2 -70.10 7.16 23.60
N LYS A 3 -69.30 8.15 23.25
CA LYS A 3 -68.51 8.16 21.98
C LYS A 3 -67.25 7.33 22.18
N VAL A 4 -67.09 6.30 21.37
CA VAL A 4 -65.87 5.49 21.25
C VAL A 4 -64.98 6.19 20.21
N VAL A 5 -63.76 6.57 20.60
CA VAL A 5 -62.72 7.07 19.69
C VAL A 5 -61.82 5.90 19.33
N LEU A 6 -61.84 5.54 18.06
CA LEU A 6 -60.95 4.51 17.50
C LEU A 6 -59.61 5.18 17.12
N VAL A 7 -58.54 4.78 17.80
CA VAL A 7 -57.17 5.22 17.45
C VAL A 7 -56.57 4.14 16.54
N VAL A 8 -56.35 4.50 15.28
CA VAL A 8 -55.65 3.65 14.31
C VAL A 8 -54.15 3.91 14.41
N PHE A 9 -53.43 2.92 14.91
CA PHE A 9 -51.97 2.93 14.84
C PHE A 9 -51.50 2.50 13.44
N GLY A 10 -51.01 3.46 12.66
CA GLY A 10 -50.32 3.16 11.40
C GLY A 10 -48.88 2.74 11.69
N ALA A 11 -48.54 1.49 11.45
CA ALA A 11 -47.19 1.00 11.48
C ALA A 11 -46.45 1.49 10.22
N LEU A 12 -45.51 2.47 10.38
CA LEU A 12 -44.56 2.80 9.32
C LEU A 12 -43.49 1.71 9.28
N THR A 13 -43.55 0.85 8.30
CA THR A 13 -42.43 -0.03 7.93
C THR A 13 -41.39 0.80 7.18
N VAL A 14 -40.29 1.12 7.85
CA VAL A 14 -39.10 1.68 7.21
C VAL A 14 -38.43 0.54 6.45
N LEU A 15 -38.60 0.50 5.13
CA LEU A 15 -37.75 -0.33 4.26
C LEU A 15 -36.33 0.25 4.26
N SER A 16 -35.43 -0.38 5.02
CA SER A 16 -34.01 -0.19 4.91
C SER A 16 -33.55 -0.77 3.57
N CYS A 17 -33.36 0.11 2.58
CA CYS A 17 -32.77 -0.26 1.29
C CYS A 17 -31.27 -0.36 1.49
N SER A 18 -30.77 -1.54 1.89
CA SER A 18 -29.36 -1.87 1.79
C SER A 18 -29.04 -2.06 0.32
N SER A 19 -28.43 -1.03 -0.30
CA SER A 19 -27.88 -1.15 -1.64
C SER A 19 -26.65 -2.07 -1.59
N GLN A 20 -26.88 -3.37 -1.68
CA GLN A 20 -25.85 -4.30 -2.11
C GLN A 20 -25.51 -3.94 -3.56
N ARG A 21 -24.37 -3.27 -3.78
CA ARG A 21 -23.82 -3.14 -5.12
C ARG A 21 -23.50 -4.55 -5.63
N GLN A 22 -24.31 -5.04 -6.54
CA GLN A 22 -23.96 -6.18 -7.38
C GLN A 22 -22.68 -5.80 -8.15
N VAL A 23 -21.60 -6.50 -7.86
CA VAL A 23 -20.44 -6.57 -8.76
C VAL A 23 -20.97 -7.23 -10.02
N ALA A 24 -20.91 -6.56 -11.16
CA ALA A 24 -21.30 -7.14 -12.44
C ALA A 24 -20.44 -8.37 -12.66
N ALA A 25 -21.06 -9.55 -12.76
CA ALA A 25 -20.38 -10.77 -13.14
C ALA A 25 -19.87 -10.62 -14.58
N GLY A 26 -18.57 -10.43 -14.73
CA GLY A 26 -17.89 -10.40 -16.02
C GLY A 26 -17.91 -11.81 -16.64
N THR A 27 -17.92 -11.86 -17.95
CA THR A 27 -17.86 -13.13 -18.71
C THR A 27 -16.40 -13.59 -18.97
N GLY A 28 -15.41 -12.93 -18.36
CA GLY A 28 -13.98 -13.20 -18.49
C GLY A 28 -13.45 -14.19 -17.45
N LYS A 29 -12.22 -14.65 -17.66
CA LYS A 29 -11.49 -15.46 -16.69
C LYS A 29 -11.18 -14.57 -15.46
N GLU A 30 -11.45 -15.07 -14.25
CA GLU A 30 -11.10 -14.37 -13.00
C GLU A 30 -9.59 -14.48 -12.74
N ASN A 31 -8.88 -13.37 -12.89
CA ASN A 31 -7.45 -13.27 -12.65
C ASN A 31 -7.10 -12.59 -11.32
N ASN A 32 -8.03 -11.83 -10.72
CA ASN A 32 -7.90 -11.31 -9.37
C ASN A 32 -8.49 -12.30 -8.34
N PRO A 33 -7.83 -12.53 -7.20
CA PRO A 33 -6.47 -12.09 -6.86
C PRO A 33 -5.41 -12.73 -7.74
N ILE A 34 -4.31 -11.99 -8.01
CA ILE A 34 -3.20 -12.46 -8.86
C ILE A 34 -2.30 -13.48 -8.18
N ILE A 35 -2.23 -13.47 -6.84
CA ILE A 35 -1.57 -14.47 -6.01
C ILE A 35 -2.66 -15.23 -5.27
N LYS A 36 -2.68 -16.55 -5.39
CA LYS A 36 -3.76 -17.41 -4.86
C LYS A 36 -3.29 -18.42 -3.80
N ASP A 37 -2.00 -18.71 -3.78
CA ASP A 37 -1.43 -19.76 -2.92
C ASP A 37 -0.90 -19.20 -1.58
N ASN A 38 -0.72 -17.87 -1.49
CA ASN A 38 -0.28 -17.18 -0.29
C ASN A 38 -1.18 -15.97 0.00
N TYR A 39 -1.40 -15.68 1.27
CA TYR A 39 -1.94 -14.38 1.68
C TYR A 39 -0.81 -13.36 1.67
N MET A 40 -1.06 -12.26 1.00
CA MET A 40 -0.08 -11.19 0.81
C MET A 40 -0.78 -9.84 0.87
N GLY A 41 -0.27 -8.95 1.70
CA GLY A 41 -0.75 -7.57 1.84
C GLY A 41 0.27 -6.53 1.41
N ASP A 42 -0.16 -5.28 1.36
CA ASP A 42 0.66 -4.09 1.16
C ASP A 42 1.57 -4.18 -0.08
N PRO A 43 0.97 -4.39 -1.28
CA PRO A 43 1.74 -4.65 -2.49
C PRO A 43 2.55 -3.43 -2.92
N ALA A 44 3.83 -3.61 -3.14
CA ALA A 44 4.71 -2.62 -3.73
C ALA A 44 5.38 -3.19 -4.99
N ALA A 45 5.28 -2.49 -6.11
CA ALA A 45 5.78 -2.97 -7.37
C ALA A 45 6.98 -2.16 -7.87
N LEU A 46 7.96 -2.85 -8.43
CA LEU A 46 9.13 -2.28 -9.10
C LEU A 46 9.15 -2.75 -10.56
N VAL A 47 9.18 -1.80 -11.48
CA VAL A 47 9.50 -2.09 -12.88
C VAL A 47 11.01 -2.06 -13.04
N TYR A 48 11.58 -3.20 -13.44
CA TYR A 48 13.00 -3.28 -13.73
C TYR A 48 13.25 -4.11 -14.98
N LYS A 49 13.91 -3.51 -15.96
CA LYS A 49 14.05 -4.08 -17.32
C LYS A 49 12.68 -4.44 -17.89
N ASP A 50 12.50 -5.65 -18.38
CA ASP A 50 11.26 -6.11 -19.04
C ASP A 50 10.29 -6.83 -18.09
N LYS A 51 10.42 -6.62 -16.77
CA LYS A 51 9.61 -7.30 -15.75
C LYS A 51 9.10 -6.33 -14.69
N VAL A 52 8.00 -6.71 -14.09
CA VAL A 52 7.50 -6.18 -12.83
C VAL A 52 7.87 -7.15 -11.72
N TYR A 53 8.45 -6.64 -10.65
CA TYR A 53 8.68 -7.35 -9.39
C TYR A 53 7.67 -6.82 -8.37
N LEU A 54 6.95 -7.73 -7.76
CA LEU A 54 5.91 -7.44 -6.77
C LEU A 54 6.38 -7.91 -5.41
N TYR A 55 6.45 -7.00 -4.45
CA TYR A 55 6.84 -7.24 -3.08
C TYR A 55 5.64 -7.01 -2.17
N GLY A 56 5.54 -7.75 -1.07
CA GLY A 56 4.52 -7.53 -0.06
C GLY A 56 4.73 -8.38 1.18
N GLY A 57 4.06 -8.01 2.25
CA GLY A 57 4.12 -8.75 3.50
C GLY A 57 3.37 -10.08 3.41
N HIS A 58 3.94 -11.14 3.98
CA HIS A 58 3.29 -12.45 4.10
C HIS A 58 2.33 -12.44 5.28
N ASP A 59 1.04 -12.50 5.01
CA ASP A 59 0.01 -12.56 6.05
C ASP A 59 -0.10 -14.01 6.57
N GLU A 60 0.54 -14.29 7.70
CA GLU A 60 0.63 -15.63 8.33
C GLU A 60 -0.35 -15.81 9.50
N ALA A 61 -1.31 -14.88 9.66
CA ALA A 61 -2.27 -14.92 10.76
C ALA A 61 -3.13 -16.22 10.70
N PRO A 62 -3.14 -17.06 11.73
CA PRO A 62 -4.06 -18.20 11.77
C PRO A 62 -5.51 -17.72 11.84
N ASN A 63 -6.46 -18.60 11.51
CA ASN A 63 -7.86 -18.23 11.31
C ASN A 63 -8.55 -17.66 12.56
N ASP A 64 -8.05 -17.98 13.73
CA ASP A 64 -8.56 -17.53 15.03
C ASP A 64 -7.87 -16.25 15.55
N LEU A 65 -6.83 -15.76 14.85
CA LEU A 65 -6.16 -14.51 15.20
C LEU A 65 -6.76 -13.35 14.37
N ASN A 66 -7.32 -12.38 15.08
CA ASN A 66 -7.82 -11.13 14.49
C ASN A 66 -6.82 -9.99 14.62
N PHE A 67 -5.59 -10.25 14.20
CA PHE A 67 -4.52 -9.26 14.08
C PHE A 67 -3.46 -9.75 13.09
N TYR A 68 -2.56 -8.85 12.69
CA TYR A 68 -1.47 -9.19 11.78
C TYR A 68 -0.46 -10.12 12.43
N LYS A 69 0.01 -11.11 11.68
CA LYS A 69 1.21 -11.89 11.96
C LYS A 69 1.98 -11.98 10.67
N MET A 70 3.10 -11.30 10.61
CA MET A 70 3.90 -11.14 9.41
C MET A 70 5.37 -11.22 9.81
N ASN A 71 6.09 -12.26 9.35
CA ASN A 71 7.47 -12.48 9.73
C ASN A 71 8.45 -12.24 8.58
N GLU A 72 7.94 -12.24 7.34
CA GLU A 72 8.75 -12.19 6.13
C GLU A 72 8.01 -11.48 5.00
N TRP A 73 8.75 -11.13 3.95
CA TRP A 73 8.20 -10.56 2.73
C TRP A 73 8.33 -11.54 1.58
N LEU A 74 7.30 -11.59 0.74
CA LEU A 74 7.24 -12.39 -0.47
C LEU A 74 7.64 -11.55 -1.69
N VAL A 75 8.20 -12.22 -2.71
CA VAL A 75 8.52 -11.61 -3.99
C VAL A 75 8.02 -12.48 -5.13
N TYR A 76 7.32 -11.83 -6.05
CA TYR A 76 6.87 -12.40 -7.31
C TYR A 76 7.40 -11.58 -8.48
N SER A 77 7.47 -12.15 -9.69
CA SER A 77 7.76 -11.39 -10.89
C SER A 77 6.85 -11.77 -12.04
N SER A 78 6.59 -10.80 -12.93
CA SER A 78 5.77 -10.98 -14.11
C SER A 78 6.37 -10.24 -15.30
N ALA A 79 6.25 -10.81 -16.50
CA ALA A 79 6.58 -10.15 -17.76
C ALA A 79 5.34 -9.61 -18.50
N ASP A 80 4.13 -9.93 -18.02
CA ASP A 80 2.87 -9.67 -18.70
C ASP A 80 1.74 -9.13 -17.79
N MET A 81 1.96 -9.03 -16.48
CA MET A 81 0.99 -8.66 -15.45
C MET A 81 -0.14 -9.68 -15.23
N VAL A 82 -0.04 -10.85 -15.85
CA VAL A 82 -1.05 -11.93 -15.77
C VAL A 82 -0.46 -13.19 -15.15
N THR A 83 0.74 -13.57 -15.57
CA THR A 83 1.45 -14.74 -15.06
C THR A 83 2.52 -14.29 -14.08
N TRP A 84 2.44 -14.80 -12.84
CA TRP A 84 3.35 -14.43 -11.76
C TRP A 84 4.20 -15.62 -11.34
N GLN A 85 5.51 -15.41 -11.25
CA GLN A 85 6.48 -16.38 -10.78
C GLN A 85 6.87 -16.03 -9.34
N GLU A 86 6.68 -16.96 -8.42
CA GLU A 86 7.17 -16.85 -7.05
C GLU A 86 8.70 -17.02 -7.00
N HIS A 87 9.33 -16.30 -6.08
CA HIS A 87 10.76 -16.41 -5.77
C HIS A 87 10.96 -16.86 -4.31
N PRO A 88 12.13 -17.44 -3.96
CA PRO A 88 12.45 -17.73 -2.57
C PRO A 88 12.33 -16.47 -1.70
N VAL A 89 11.90 -16.64 -0.44
CA VAL A 89 11.80 -15.56 0.54
C VAL A 89 13.13 -14.80 0.62
N PRO A 90 13.16 -13.51 0.27
CA PRO A 90 14.42 -12.81 0.09
C PRO A 90 14.88 -12.04 1.35
N LEU A 91 13.96 -11.84 2.31
CA LEU A 91 14.16 -11.03 3.51
C LEU A 91 13.12 -11.37 4.57
N LYS A 92 13.55 -11.40 5.84
CA LYS A 92 12.70 -11.59 7.02
C LYS A 92 12.90 -10.45 8.01
N ALA A 93 11.90 -10.21 8.87
CA ALA A 93 12.06 -9.24 9.96
C ALA A 93 13.22 -9.61 10.90
N SER A 94 13.47 -10.92 11.10
CA SER A 94 14.59 -11.43 11.91
C SER A 94 15.98 -11.19 11.33
N ASP A 95 16.10 -10.78 10.08
CA ASP A 95 17.39 -10.44 9.44
C ASP A 95 17.90 -9.06 9.91
N PHE A 96 17.05 -8.29 10.58
CA PHE A 96 17.39 -7.04 11.24
C PHE A 96 17.62 -7.30 12.73
N ALA A 97 18.87 -7.36 13.17
CA ALA A 97 19.23 -7.69 14.57
C ALA A 97 18.63 -6.73 15.61
N TRP A 98 18.26 -5.53 15.19
CA TRP A 98 17.63 -4.47 15.99
C TRP A 98 16.10 -4.51 15.97
N ALA A 99 15.49 -5.38 15.14
CA ALA A 99 14.04 -5.54 15.06
C ALA A 99 13.54 -6.63 16.01
N LYS A 100 12.29 -6.49 16.41
CA LYS A 100 11.58 -7.46 17.27
C LYS A 100 10.64 -8.36 16.47
N GLY A 101 10.20 -7.89 15.29
CA GLY A 101 9.29 -8.61 14.42
C GLY A 101 8.53 -7.66 13.48
N ASP A 102 7.40 -8.13 12.97
CA ASP A 102 6.44 -7.39 12.15
C ASP A 102 7.00 -6.94 10.79
N ALA A 103 6.98 -7.85 9.82
CA ALA A 103 7.35 -7.55 8.43
C ALA A 103 6.22 -6.81 7.71
N TRP A 104 5.96 -5.53 8.07
CA TRP A 104 4.86 -4.74 7.55
C TRP A 104 5.19 -4.11 6.20
N ALA A 105 4.35 -3.20 5.71
CA ALA A 105 4.49 -2.60 4.38
C ALA A 105 5.90 -2.08 4.08
N ALA A 106 6.34 -2.27 2.85
CA ALA A 106 7.72 -2.01 2.44
C ALA A 106 7.80 -1.76 0.94
N GLN A 107 8.84 -1.05 0.48
CA GLN A 107 9.05 -0.82 -0.96
C GLN A 107 10.51 -0.98 -1.36
N VAL A 108 10.72 -1.56 -2.55
CA VAL A 108 12.03 -1.67 -3.19
C VAL A 108 12.18 -0.62 -4.29
N ILE A 109 13.36 -0.01 -4.37
CA ILE A 109 13.78 0.85 -5.48
C ILE A 109 15.17 0.44 -5.97
N GLU A 110 15.41 0.61 -7.28
CA GLU A 110 16.73 0.39 -7.87
C GLU A 110 17.49 1.72 -7.98
N ARG A 111 18.80 1.70 -7.66
CA ARG A 111 19.74 2.78 -7.96
C ARG A 111 21.12 2.21 -8.24
N ASN A 112 21.69 2.55 -9.41
CA ASN A 112 23.06 2.19 -9.81
C ASN A 112 23.34 0.66 -9.72
N GLY A 113 22.38 -0.17 -10.12
CA GLY A 113 22.49 -1.62 -10.11
C GLY A 113 22.31 -2.26 -8.73
N LYS A 114 21.98 -1.51 -7.71
CA LYS A 114 21.62 -1.97 -6.37
C LYS A 114 20.13 -1.80 -6.13
N PHE A 115 19.57 -2.71 -5.34
CA PHE A 115 18.17 -2.68 -4.92
C PHE A 115 18.12 -2.37 -3.44
N TYR A 116 17.43 -1.30 -3.08
CA TYR A 116 17.26 -0.83 -1.71
C TYR A 116 15.81 -1.10 -1.29
N TRP A 117 15.64 -1.87 -0.23
CA TRP A 117 14.33 -2.24 0.32
C TRP A 117 14.10 -1.52 1.64
N TYR A 118 13.24 -0.52 1.62
CA TYR A 118 12.80 0.17 2.83
C TYR A 118 11.67 -0.62 3.44
N VAL A 119 11.84 -1.03 4.69
CA VAL A 119 10.95 -1.93 5.41
C VAL A 119 10.42 -1.28 6.66
N CYS A 120 9.21 -1.67 7.07
CA CYS A 120 8.65 -1.33 8.37
C CYS A 120 8.70 -2.55 9.28
N VAL A 121 9.29 -2.40 10.46
CA VAL A 121 9.40 -3.43 11.48
C VAL A 121 9.18 -2.83 12.88
N GLU A 122 8.87 -3.67 13.88
CA GLU A 122 8.85 -3.23 15.27
C GLU A 122 10.28 -3.18 15.81
N HIS A 123 10.68 -2.05 16.40
CA HIS A 123 12.02 -1.89 16.98
C HIS A 123 12.15 -2.65 18.31
N ALA A 124 13.28 -3.30 18.54
CA ALA A 124 13.47 -4.16 19.72
C ALA A 124 13.53 -3.41 21.05
N THR A 125 14.05 -2.18 21.06
CA THR A 125 14.34 -1.42 22.29
C THR A 125 13.71 -0.03 22.31
N ILE A 126 13.56 0.64 21.15
CA ILE A 126 12.85 1.92 21.03
C ILE A 126 11.38 1.60 20.80
N PRO A 127 10.45 2.03 21.67
CA PRO A 127 9.03 1.73 21.48
C PRO A 127 8.49 2.27 20.15
N GLY A 128 7.78 1.42 19.41
CA GLY A 128 7.11 1.77 18.17
C GLY A 128 7.71 1.11 16.92
N LYS A 129 7.10 1.42 15.78
CA LYS A 129 7.59 0.98 14.47
C LYS A 129 8.78 1.81 14.04
N ALA A 130 9.59 1.22 13.17
CA ALA A 130 10.79 1.82 12.65
C ALA A 130 10.97 1.47 11.17
N VAL A 131 11.62 2.35 10.43
CA VAL A 131 11.98 2.11 9.04
C VAL A 131 13.43 1.64 8.97
N GLY A 132 13.64 0.47 8.39
CA GLY A 132 14.96 -0.07 8.05
C GLY A 132 15.23 0.01 6.56
N VAL A 133 16.46 -0.25 6.16
CA VAL A 133 16.85 -0.41 4.76
C VAL A 133 17.71 -1.64 4.58
N ALA A 134 17.32 -2.52 3.65
CA ALA A 134 18.12 -3.65 3.21
C ALA A 134 18.59 -3.45 1.78
N VAL A 135 19.69 -4.07 1.41
CA VAL A 135 20.31 -3.93 0.08
C VAL A 135 20.60 -5.29 -0.55
N SER A 136 20.46 -5.35 -1.88
CA SER A 136 20.79 -6.52 -2.70
C SER A 136 21.36 -6.09 -4.06
N ASP A 137 22.07 -7.01 -4.73
CA ASP A 137 22.50 -6.90 -6.12
C ASP A 137 21.45 -7.46 -7.12
N SER A 138 20.35 -8.00 -6.59
CA SER A 138 19.27 -8.63 -7.38
C SER A 138 17.91 -8.14 -6.88
N PRO A 139 16.92 -7.93 -7.77
CA PRO A 139 15.56 -7.59 -7.36
C PRO A 139 14.85 -8.69 -6.57
N THR A 140 15.34 -9.93 -6.66
CA THR A 140 14.81 -11.08 -5.94
C THR A 140 15.65 -11.48 -4.73
N GLY A 141 16.60 -10.63 -4.33
CA GLY A 141 17.46 -10.89 -3.18
C GLY A 141 18.60 -11.89 -3.45
N PRO A 142 19.21 -12.45 -2.39
CA PRO A 142 18.88 -12.15 -0.99
C PRO A 142 19.23 -10.71 -0.61
N PHE A 143 18.40 -10.11 0.22
CA PHE A 143 18.65 -8.79 0.79
C PHE A 143 19.35 -8.91 2.16
N LYS A 144 20.08 -7.87 2.54
CA LYS A 144 20.78 -7.78 3.82
C LYS A 144 20.55 -6.41 4.44
N ASP A 145 20.40 -6.36 5.75
CA ASP A 145 20.39 -5.10 6.50
C ASP A 145 21.62 -4.25 6.11
N ALA A 146 21.37 -3.04 5.62
CA ALA A 146 22.41 -2.18 5.10
C ALA A 146 23.15 -1.39 6.18
N LEU A 147 22.54 -1.23 7.38
CA LEU A 147 23.02 -0.33 8.43
C LEU A 147 23.34 -1.02 9.75
N GLY A 148 22.70 -2.15 10.06
CA GLY A 148 22.73 -2.76 11.39
C GLY A 148 21.94 -1.99 12.46
N HIS A 149 21.17 -0.99 12.06
CA HIS A 149 20.26 -0.20 12.90
C HIS A 149 19.14 0.40 12.05
N ALA A 150 18.08 0.91 12.67
CA ALA A 150 16.99 1.57 11.97
C ALA A 150 17.46 2.88 11.30
N LEU A 151 16.91 3.18 10.11
CA LEU A 151 17.09 4.45 9.43
C LEU A 151 16.23 5.55 10.08
N ILE A 152 15.02 5.20 10.47
CA ILE A 152 14.06 6.07 11.18
C ILE A 152 13.51 5.30 12.36
N THR A 153 13.46 5.95 13.52
CA THR A 153 12.89 5.44 14.75
C THR A 153 11.79 6.36 15.27
N ASN A 154 10.86 5.84 16.04
CA ASN A 154 9.71 6.58 16.52
C ASN A 154 10.08 7.82 17.35
N ASP A 155 11.21 7.82 18.08
CA ASP A 155 11.70 8.96 18.83
C ASP A 155 12.26 10.11 17.96
N MET A 156 12.50 9.87 16.67
CA MET A 156 12.86 10.90 15.70
C MET A 156 11.64 11.71 15.22
N THR A 157 10.44 11.17 15.36
CA THR A 157 9.23 11.70 14.73
C THR A 157 8.09 12.03 15.68
N THR A 158 8.07 11.64 16.89
CA THR A 158 7.11 11.83 18.00
C THR A 158 5.92 12.78 17.74
N GLN A 159 5.25 12.63 16.61
CA GLN A 159 4.16 13.51 16.17
C GLN A 159 2.79 13.02 16.64
N THR A 160 2.68 11.74 17.02
CA THR A 160 1.41 11.11 17.38
C THR A 160 1.54 10.34 18.70
N ALA A 161 0.39 9.93 19.28
CA ALA A 161 0.35 9.12 20.49
C ALA A 161 0.36 7.60 20.21
N ILE A 162 0.48 7.19 18.95
CA ILE A 162 0.44 5.78 18.53
C ILE A 162 1.84 5.26 18.22
N GLY A 163 2.12 4.00 18.57
CA GLY A 163 3.43 3.39 18.32
C GLY A 163 3.63 2.88 16.88
N TRP A 164 2.66 3.10 15.97
CA TRP A 164 2.74 2.72 14.57
C TRP A 164 2.59 3.91 13.61
N ASP A 165 3.08 5.07 13.99
CA ASP A 165 3.03 6.26 13.17
C ASP A 165 4.21 6.38 12.17
N ASP A 166 5.22 5.54 12.29
CA ASP A 166 6.34 5.44 11.35
C ASP A 166 6.30 4.14 10.54
N ILE A 167 5.22 3.99 9.74
CA ILE A 167 4.97 2.83 8.87
C ILE A 167 4.89 3.23 7.40
N ASP A 168 4.83 2.24 6.53
CA ASP A 168 4.52 2.33 5.10
C ASP A 168 5.52 3.22 4.33
N PRO A 169 6.82 2.90 4.38
CA PRO A 169 7.81 3.66 3.64
C PRO A 169 7.61 3.50 2.13
N THR A 170 7.54 4.63 1.42
CA THR A 170 7.59 4.72 -0.04
C THR A 170 8.75 5.60 -0.47
N VAL A 171 9.47 5.17 -1.49
CA VAL A 171 10.69 5.86 -1.95
C VAL A 171 10.57 6.19 -3.43
N PHE A 172 11.00 7.40 -3.78
CA PHE A 172 11.00 7.89 -5.16
C PHE A 172 12.31 8.63 -5.46
N ILE A 173 12.88 8.37 -6.63
CA ILE A 173 14.04 9.12 -7.14
C ILE A 173 13.55 10.06 -8.22
N ASP A 174 13.70 11.36 -7.99
CA ASP A 174 13.30 12.38 -8.94
C ASP A 174 14.26 12.49 -10.14
N ASP A 175 13.84 13.17 -11.21
CA ASP A 175 14.61 13.32 -12.46
C ASP A 175 15.97 13.97 -12.25
N ASN A 176 16.13 14.78 -11.21
CA ASN A 176 17.42 15.37 -10.81
C ASN A 176 18.32 14.43 -10.00
N GLY A 177 17.87 13.18 -9.75
CA GLY A 177 18.59 12.18 -8.99
C GLY A 177 18.42 12.28 -7.47
N GLN A 178 17.65 13.27 -6.95
CA GLN A 178 17.36 13.35 -5.52
C GLN A 178 16.34 12.29 -5.14
N ALA A 179 16.68 11.45 -4.16
CA ALA A 179 15.77 10.47 -3.59
C ALA A 179 15.00 11.04 -2.40
N TYR A 180 13.73 10.67 -2.31
CA TYR A 180 12.79 11.06 -1.27
C TYR A 180 12.19 9.81 -0.65
N LEU A 181 12.14 9.76 0.67
CA LEU A 181 11.45 8.74 1.44
C LEU A 181 10.22 9.39 2.09
N TYR A 182 9.04 8.88 1.75
CA TYR A 182 7.75 9.25 2.36
C TYR A 182 7.28 8.09 3.22
N TRP A 183 6.56 8.38 4.32
CA TRP A 183 5.99 7.36 5.19
C TRP A 183 4.97 7.97 6.15
N GLY A 184 4.31 7.15 6.94
CA GLY A 184 3.57 7.57 8.12
C GLY A 184 2.18 6.99 8.25
N ASN A 185 1.68 7.05 9.49
CA ASN A 185 0.27 6.89 9.83
C ASN A 185 -0.18 8.14 10.59
N SER A 186 -1.42 8.56 10.38
CA SER A 186 -2.03 9.79 10.92
C SER A 186 -1.38 11.08 10.43
N VAL A 187 -0.07 11.12 10.27
CA VAL A 187 0.71 12.22 9.69
C VAL A 187 1.64 11.67 8.62
N CYS A 188 1.41 12.07 7.38
CA CYS A 188 2.35 11.81 6.30
C CYS A 188 3.61 12.66 6.49
N LYS A 189 4.77 12.07 6.27
CA LYS A 189 6.07 12.72 6.42
C LYS A 189 6.94 12.41 5.22
N TYR A 190 7.93 13.25 4.93
CA TYR A 190 9.02 12.89 4.04
C TYR A 190 10.36 13.40 4.53
N VAL A 191 11.42 12.80 4.00
CA VAL A 191 12.79 13.25 4.15
C VAL A 191 13.55 12.98 2.85
N LYS A 192 14.57 13.79 2.57
CA LYS A 192 15.52 13.52 1.48
C LYS A 192 16.53 12.47 1.91
N LEU A 193 16.92 11.61 0.98
CA LEU A 193 18.01 10.66 1.17
C LEU A 193 19.29 11.18 0.50
N LYS A 194 20.44 10.82 1.06
CA LYS A 194 21.73 10.99 0.37
C LYS A 194 21.81 10.03 -0.83
N GLU A 195 22.78 10.25 -1.67
CA GLU A 195 22.99 9.44 -2.88
C GLU A 195 23.22 7.95 -2.58
N ASN A 196 23.78 7.63 -1.41
CA ASN A 196 24.01 6.26 -0.97
C ASN A 196 22.72 5.51 -0.58
N MET A 197 21.56 6.18 -0.57
CA MET A 197 20.25 5.61 -0.25
C MET A 197 20.08 5.08 1.19
N THR A 198 21.05 5.26 2.05
CA THR A 198 21.07 4.72 3.42
C THR A 198 21.26 5.78 4.50
N GLU A 199 21.32 7.04 4.10
CA GLU A 199 21.45 8.18 5.01
C GLU A 199 20.41 9.25 4.69
N LEU A 200 19.88 9.88 5.74
CA LEU A 200 19.00 11.03 5.61
C LEU A 200 19.80 12.31 5.31
N THR A 201 19.16 13.26 4.61
CA THR A 201 19.68 14.60 4.42
C THR A 201 18.57 15.64 4.57
N GLY A 202 18.80 16.64 5.41
CA GLY A 202 17.81 17.65 5.74
C GLY A 202 16.80 17.19 6.82
N PRO A 203 15.80 18.02 7.09
CA PRO A 203 14.80 17.74 8.12
C PRO A 203 13.74 16.74 7.65
N ILE A 204 13.11 16.06 8.60
CA ILE A 204 11.84 15.36 8.39
C ILE A 204 10.74 16.41 8.27
N VAL A 205 9.97 16.38 7.19
CA VAL A 205 8.94 17.38 6.86
C VAL A 205 7.56 16.73 6.90
N PRO A 206 6.61 17.25 7.70
CA PRO A 206 5.24 16.78 7.66
C PRO A 206 4.54 17.27 6.38
N VAL A 207 3.67 16.41 5.85
CA VAL A 207 2.87 16.66 4.64
C VAL A 207 1.41 16.76 5.03
N THR A 208 0.77 17.86 4.69
CA THR A 208 -0.65 18.06 4.96
C THR A 208 -1.50 17.41 3.86
N LEU A 209 -2.25 16.38 4.23
CA LEU A 209 -3.20 15.67 3.37
C LEU A 209 -4.53 15.51 4.12
N PRO A 210 -5.68 15.74 3.46
CA PRO A 210 -6.96 15.57 4.14
C PRO A 210 -7.21 14.09 4.46
N LYS A 211 -7.56 13.82 5.74
CA LYS A 211 -7.95 12.49 6.22
C LYS A 211 -6.95 11.38 5.88
N PHE A 212 -5.68 11.72 5.89
CA PHE A 212 -4.59 10.76 5.70
C PHE A 212 -4.62 9.73 6.85
N THR A 213 -4.63 8.45 6.48
CA THR A 213 -4.47 7.34 7.41
C THR A 213 -3.05 6.80 7.31
N GLU A 214 -2.66 6.23 6.16
CA GLU A 214 -1.37 5.58 5.94
C GLU A 214 -1.11 5.35 4.44
N ALA A 215 -0.22 4.42 4.09
CA ALA A 215 0.01 3.91 2.73
C ALA A 215 0.33 4.99 1.68
N PRO A 216 1.26 5.92 1.91
CA PRO A 216 1.64 6.88 0.88
C PRO A 216 2.33 6.15 -0.29
N TRP A 217 2.02 6.56 -1.51
CA TRP A 217 2.70 6.10 -2.73
C TRP A 217 2.94 7.26 -3.68
N ILE A 218 4.20 7.45 -4.11
CA ILE A 218 4.58 8.49 -5.06
C ILE A 218 4.80 7.89 -6.44
N HIS A 219 4.20 8.53 -7.46
CA HIS A 219 4.59 8.32 -8.84
C HIS A 219 4.56 9.63 -9.64
N LYS A 220 5.20 9.63 -10.80
CA LYS A 220 5.26 10.79 -11.70
C LYS A 220 4.72 10.42 -13.07
N ARG A 221 3.95 11.33 -13.69
CA ARG A 221 3.52 11.23 -15.08
C ARG A 221 3.55 12.62 -15.74
N GLY A 222 4.39 12.77 -16.76
CA GLY A 222 4.68 14.09 -17.32
C GLY A 222 5.22 15.05 -16.25
N ASP A 223 4.63 16.24 -16.16
CA ASP A 223 5.03 17.25 -15.18
C ASP A 223 4.32 17.14 -13.83
N TRP A 224 3.51 16.10 -13.62
CA TRP A 224 2.74 15.94 -12.41
C TRP A 224 3.30 14.83 -11.52
N TYR A 225 3.44 15.16 -10.23
CA TYR A 225 3.62 14.20 -9.16
C TYR A 225 2.25 13.85 -8.58
N TYR A 226 2.10 12.59 -8.23
CA TYR A 226 0.89 12.04 -7.61
C TYR A 226 1.28 11.39 -6.30
N LEU A 227 0.61 11.78 -5.22
CA LEU A 227 0.71 11.15 -3.92
C LEU A 227 -0.65 10.51 -3.62
N SER A 228 -0.74 9.19 -3.80
CA SER A 228 -1.90 8.42 -3.38
C SER A 228 -1.69 7.88 -1.97
N TYR A 229 -2.78 7.69 -1.22
CA TYR A 229 -2.72 7.31 0.18
C TYR A 229 -4.03 6.71 0.68
N ALA A 230 -3.97 5.95 1.77
CA ALA A 230 -5.15 5.47 2.48
C ALA A 230 -5.88 6.64 3.16
N TYR A 231 -7.18 6.72 2.90
CA TYR A 231 -8.06 7.83 3.27
C TYR A 231 -9.19 7.35 4.17
N GLU A 232 -9.30 7.94 5.37
CA GLU A 232 -10.24 7.52 6.43
C GLU A 232 -10.04 6.06 6.86
N PHE A 233 -10.83 5.61 7.82
CA PHE A 233 -10.89 4.21 8.22
C PHE A 233 -12.36 3.79 8.38
N PRO A 234 -12.81 2.64 7.80
CA PRO A 234 -12.08 1.76 6.89
C PRO A 234 -11.61 2.46 5.62
N GLU A 235 -10.51 1.99 5.02
CA GLU A 235 -9.70 2.75 4.08
C GLU A 235 -10.20 2.69 2.64
N LYS A 236 -10.34 3.88 2.08
CA LYS A 236 -10.36 4.12 0.64
C LYS A 236 -8.97 4.57 0.20
N ILE A 237 -8.73 4.61 -1.10
CA ILE A 237 -7.54 5.30 -1.62
C ILE A 237 -7.96 6.64 -2.20
N ALA A 238 -7.33 7.70 -1.68
CA ALA A 238 -7.39 9.04 -2.25
C ALA A 238 -6.06 9.41 -2.90
N TYR A 239 -6.01 10.55 -3.58
CA TYR A 239 -4.77 11.09 -4.11
C TYR A 239 -4.77 12.60 -4.15
N ALA A 240 -3.57 13.14 -4.13
CA ALA A 240 -3.26 14.55 -4.34
C ALA A 240 -2.26 14.69 -5.49
N MET A 241 -2.25 15.84 -6.15
CA MET A 241 -1.36 16.18 -7.25
C MET A 241 -0.51 17.39 -6.91
N SER A 242 0.69 17.47 -7.48
CA SER A 242 1.58 18.62 -7.35
C SER A 242 2.49 18.76 -8.56
N LYS A 243 3.05 19.95 -8.79
CA LYS A 243 4.14 20.21 -9.75
C LYS A 243 5.52 20.02 -9.11
N SER A 244 5.57 19.78 -7.81
CA SER A 244 6.80 19.51 -7.07
C SER A 244 6.60 18.28 -6.18
N ILE A 245 7.63 17.42 -6.10
CA ILE A 245 7.61 16.28 -5.21
C ILE A 245 7.50 16.68 -3.72
N GLU A 246 7.94 17.87 -3.37
CA GLU A 246 7.85 18.42 -2.01
C GLU A 246 6.48 19.10 -1.73
N GLY A 247 5.59 19.13 -2.73
CA GLY A 247 4.31 19.82 -2.65
C GLY A 247 4.40 21.31 -3.06
N PRO A 248 3.39 22.15 -2.78
CA PRO A 248 2.17 21.80 -2.06
C PRO A 248 1.34 20.75 -2.80
N TRP A 249 0.68 19.88 -2.05
CA TRP A 249 -0.16 18.82 -2.56
C TRP A 249 -1.64 19.25 -2.60
N GLU A 250 -2.24 19.20 -3.78
CA GLU A 250 -3.65 19.53 -3.98
C GLU A 250 -4.48 18.25 -4.01
N TYR A 251 -5.37 18.09 -3.02
CA TYR A 251 -6.29 16.95 -2.97
C TYR A 251 -7.17 16.92 -4.22
N THR A 252 -7.16 15.80 -4.93
CA THR A 252 -7.88 15.68 -6.20
C THR A 252 -9.11 14.79 -6.08
N GLY A 253 -9.11 13.79 -5.22
CA GLY A 253 -10.30 12.97 -4.98
C GLY A 253 -10.03 11.53 -4.57
N ILE A 254 -11.10 10.75 -4.49
CA ILE A 254 -11.04 9.32 -4.23
C ILE A 254 -10.70 8.58 -5.51
N LEU A 255 -9.62 7.81 -5.46
CA LEU A 255 -9.15 6.97 -6.56
C LEU A 255 -9.80 5.59 -6.55
N ASN A 256 -9.94 4.99 -5.36
CA ASN A 256 -10.46 3.64 -5.20
C ASN A 256 -11.31 3.55 -3.92
N GLU A 257 -12.37 2.75 -3.94
CA GLU A 257 -13.27 2.55 -2.81
C GLU A 257 -12.72 1.52 -1.83
N LEU A 258 -13.49 1.26 -0.77
CA LEU A 258 -13.17 0.24 0.23
C LEU A 258 -12.86 -1.09 -0.45
N ALA A 259 -11.76 -1.72 -0.04
CA ALA A 259 -11.41 -3.06 -0.48
C ALA A 259 -12.43 -4.09 0.06
N GLY A 260 -12.85 -5.02 -0.79
CA GLY A 260 -13.79 -6.07 -0.38
C GLY A 260 -13.18 -6.96 0.69
N ASN A 261 -13.90 -7.14 1.80
CA ASN A 261 -13.50 -7.98 2.93
C ASN A 261 -12.17 -7.58 3.63
N SER A 262 -11.70 -6.36 3.43
CA SER A 262 -10.55 -5.79 4.15
C SER A 262 -10.90 -4.41 4.66
N ASN A 263 -10.49 -4.08 5.87
CA ASN A 263 -10.64 -2.76 6.47
C ASN A 263 -9.50 -1.81 6.10
N THR A 264 -8.40 -2.34 5.56
CA THR A 264 -7.28 -1.57 5.01
C THR A 264 -7.24 -1.69 3.49
N ASN A 265 -6.63 -0.71 2.84
CA ASN A 265 -6.33 -0.69 1.42
C ASN A 265 -4.97 -0.04 1.20
N HIS A 266 -4.09 -0.74 0.51
CA HIS A 266 -2.74 -0.28 0.23
C HIS A 266 -2.45 -0.46 -1.25
N GLN A 267 -1.91 0.56 -1.90
CA GLN A 267 -1.72 0.56 -3.34
C GLN A 267 -0.28 0.79 -3.76
N SER A 268 0.05 0.26 -4.94
CA SER A 268 1.16 0.74 -5.76
C SER A 268 0.70 1.05 -7.17
N ILE A 269 1.28 2.08 -7.78
CA ILE A 269 0.92 2.55 -9.12
C ILE A 269 2.18 2.57 -9.97
N ILE A 270 2.14 1.84 -11.08
CA ILE A 270 3.29 1.71 -11.99
C ILE A 270 2.87 1.86 -13.45
N GLU A 271 3.81 2.30 -14.27
CA GLU A 271 3.73 2.17 -15.72
C GLU A 271 4.56 0.96 -16.18
N PHE A 272 3.95 0.08 -16.96
CA PHE A 272 4.65 -1.06 -17.55
C PHE A 272 4.16 -1.29 -18.98
N LYS A 273 5.10 -1.34 -19.92
CA LYS A 273 4.83 -1.51 -21.37
C LYS A 273 3.76 -0.57 -21.91
N GLY A 274 3.85 0.71 -21.54
CA GLY A 274 2.95 1.78 -22.00
C GLY A 274 1.54 1.75 -21.42
N SER A 275 1.33 0.98 -20.36
CA SER A 275 0.06 0.91 -19.63
C SER A 275 0.26 1.18 -18.16
N TRP A 276 -0.70 1.86 -17.54
CA TRP A 276 -0.69 2.13 -16.11
C TRP A 276 -1.50 1.09 -15.36
N TYR A 277 -1.03 0.68 -14.19
CA TYR A 277 -1.62 -0.35 -13.34
C TYR A 277 -1.77 0.18 -11.93
N PHE A 278 -2.91 -0.17 -11.34
CA PHE A 278 -3.22 0.01 -9.93
C PHE A 278 -3.20 -1.37 -9.27
N ILE A 279 -2.21 -1.59 -8.42
CA ILE A 279 -2.02 -2.84 -7.68
C ILE A 279 -2.44 -2.55 -6.25
N TYR A 280 -3.27 -3.40 -5.66
CA TYR A 280 -3.87 -3.17 -4.35
C TYR A 280 -4.12 -4.50 -3.64
N HIS A 281 -4.56 -4.47 -2.40
CA HIS A 281 -5.00 -5.68 -1.71
C HIS A 281 -6.48 -5.64 -1.36
N ASN A 282 -7.07 -6.83 -1.17
CA ASN A 282 -8.38 -7.07 -0.59
C ASN A 282 -8.36 -8.36 0.24
N GLY A 283 -9.51 -8.81 0.76
CA GLY A 283 -9.66 -10.07 1.50
C GLY A 283 -10.40 -11.15 0.69
N ALA A 284 -10.15 -11.27 -0.61
CA ALA A 284 -11.00 -12.05 -1.51
C ALA A 284 -10.72 -13.56 -1.54
N ILE A 285 -9.51 -14.03 -1.17
CA ILE A 285 -9.21 -15.47 -1.15
C ILE A 285 -10.08 -16.17 -0.11
N GLN A 286 -10.95 -17.07 -0.59
CA GLN A 286 -11.86 -17.83 0.26
C GLN A 286 -11.27 -19.21 0.63
N PRO A 287 -11.65 -19.81 1.77
CA PRO A 287 -12.71 -19.35 2.71
C PRO A 287 -12.24 -18.41 3.82
N HIS A 288 -10.96 -18.10 3.94
CA HIS A 288 -10.40 -17.45 5.12
C HIS A 288 -9.80 -16.04 4.88
N GLY A 289 -9.98 -15.49 3.70
CA GLY A 289 -9.54 -14.13 3.37
C GLY A 289 -10.24 -13.08 4.24
N GLY A 290 -9.57 -11.96 4.45
CA GLY A 290 -10.04 -10.86 5.28
C GLY A 290 -8.94 -9.86 5.56
N SER A 291 -9.17 -8.95 6.52
CA SER A 291 -8.27 -7.85 6.87
C SER A 291 -6.86 -8.28 7.29
N PHE A 292 -6.70 -9.50 7.81
CA PHE A 292 -5.41 -10.03 8.30
C PHE A 292 -4.89 -11.23 7.47
N ARG A 293 -5.55 -11.53 6.37
CA ARG A 293 -5.21 -12.56 5.37
C ARG A 293 -5.61 -12.00 4.00
N ARG A 294 -4.79 -11.06 3.55
CA ARG A 294 -5.09 -10.23 2.38
C ARG A 294 -4.65 -10.90 1.08
N SER A 295 -5.14 -10.39 -0.02
CA SER A 295 -4.90 -10.91 -1.36
C SER A 295 -4.57 -9.79 -2.31
N VAL A 296 -3.53 -9.92 -3.10
CA VAL A 296 -3.13 -8.89 -4.06
C VAL A 296 -3.94 -8.99 -5.34
N CYS A 297 -4.43 -7.85 -5.79
CA CYS A 297 -5.20 -7.66 -7.01
C CYS A 297 -4.54 -6.59 -7.90
N VAL A 298 -4.87 -6.59 -9.18
CA VAL A 298 -4.41 -5.58 -10.13
C VAL A 298 -5.50 -5.22 -11.13
N ASP A 299 -5.69 -3.91 -11.34
CA ASP A 299 -6.58 -3.36 -12.35
C ASP A 299 -5.86 -2.28 -13.17
N ARG A 300 -6.43 -1.93 -14.34
CA ARG A 300 -5.91 -0.86 -15.19
C ARG A 300 -6.19 0.50 -14.57
N LEU A 301 -5.19 1.37 -14.61
CA LEU A 301 -5.33 2.78 -14.27
C LEU A 301 -5.37 3.62 -15.55
N TYR A 302 -6.28 4.58 -15.59
CA TYR A 302 -6.42 5.52 -16.69
C TYR A 302 -6.37 6.96 -16.20
N TYR A 303 -5.95 7.86 -17.08
CA TYR A 303 -5.90 9.30 -16.80
C TYR A 303 -6.90 10.05 -17.69
N ASN A 304 -7.37 11.16 -17.17
CA ASN A 304 -8.13 12.16 -17.92
C ASN A 304 -7.17 13.07 -18.72
N PRO A 305 -7.68 13.84 -19.72
CA PRO A 305 -6.84 14.78 -20.48
C PRO A 305 -6.16 15.87 -19.63
N ASP A 306 -6.74 16.24 -18.49
CA ASP A 306 -6.18 17.21 -17.53
C ASP A 306 -5.08 16.63 -16.63
N GLY A 307 -4.78 15.34 -16.77
CA GLY A 307 -3.80 14.61 -15.97
C GLY A 307 -4.37 13.96 -14.70
N SER A 308 -5.60 14.25 -14.31
CA SER A 308 -6.22 13.59 -13.15
C SER A 308 -6.42 12.09 -13.40
N MET A 309 -6.32 11.27 -12.34
CA MET A 309 -6.56 9.84 -12.44
C MET A 309 -8.07 9.54 -12.50
N LYS A 310 -8.45 8.64 -13.39
CA LYS A 310 -9.81 8.07 -13.39
C LYS A 310 -9.95 7.13 -12.21
N ARG A 311 -11.13 7.14 -11.60
CA ARG A 311 -11.44 6.24 -10.50
C ARG A 311 -11.25 4.78 -10.92
N VAL A 312 -10.52 4.03 -10.13
CA VAL A 312 -10.30 2.59 -10.33
C VAL A 312 -11.47 1.82 -9.71
N VAL A 313 -12.05 0.94 -10.50
CA VAL A 313 -13.06 -0.02 -10.06
C VAL A 313 -12.37 -1.36 -9.88
N MET A 314 -12.48 -1.95 -8.69
CA MET A 314 -11.96 -3.28 -8.40
C MET A 314 -12.75 -4.31 -9.19
N THR A 315 -12.04 -5.20 -9.89
CA THR A 315 -12.65 -6.25 -10.69
C THR A 315 -12.16 -7.64 -10.27
N THR A 316 -12.97 -8.66 -10.50
CA THR A 316 -12.54 -10.07 -10.38
C THR A 316 -11.76 -10.52 -11.61
N GLU A 317 -11.99 -9.88 -12.73
CA GLU A 317 -11.33 -10.17 -14.01
C GLU A 317 -9.86 -9.75 -13.98
N GLY A 318 -9.52 -8.63 -13.32
CA GLY A 318 -8.17 -8.10 -13.31
C GLY A 318 -7.64 -7.81 -14.72
N ILE A 319 -6.37 -8.09 -14.94
CA ILE A 319 -5.74 -7.91 -16.26
C ILE A 319 -6.01 -9.13 -17.14
N GLN A 320 -6.56 -8.89 -18.32
CA GLN A 320 -6.79 -9.88 -19.36
C GLN A 320 -5.68 -9.80 -20.42
N GLN A 321 -5.37 -10.94 -21.05
CA GLN A 321 -4.42 -11.03 -22.18
C GLN A 321 -4.99 -10.39 -23.43
#